data_73623376f1e9c4f2d4e0541ff95e1502
#
_entry.id   73623376f1e9c4f2d4e0541ff95e1502
#
_cell.length_a   1.000
_cell.length_b   1.000
_cell.length_c   1.000
_cell.angle_alpha   90.00
_cell.angle_beta   90.00
_cell.angle_gamma   90.00
#
_symmetry.space_group_name_H-M   'P 1'
#
loop_
_entity.id
_entity.type
_entity.pdbx_description
1 polymer ?
#
loop_
_entity_poly.entity_id
_entity_poly.type
_entity_poly.pdbx_seq_one_letter_code
_entity_poly.pdbx_strand_id
1 'polypeptide(L)'
;MKVTFLGTGTSQGVPIIACQCEVCSSLDPRDKRLRSSILIETDNTNIVIDTGPDFRQQMLRENVQKVDAILFTHGHKDHTAGFDDIRGFNWKSKEAMDVYANEDVEKVLKNDFHYAFAENKYPGVPNLNLHVIRNGTFKINDLDVMPIEVMHYKLPVFGYRIGDFSYITDANFISDTEKEKLKGTRILVLNALRKTEHIS
;
A
#
# COMPACT_ATOMS: atom_id res chain seq x y z
N MET A 1 4.78 -8.14 -16.27
CA MET A 1 4.28 -7.59 -14.98
C MET A 1 2.91 -8.19 -14.69
N LYS A 2 2.71 -8.73 -13.49
CA LYS A 2 1.44 -9.23 -12.95
C LYS A 2 1.05 -8.35 -11.76
N VAL A 3 -0.24 -7.98 -11.67
CA VAL A 3 -0.78 -7.21 -10.53
C VAL A 3 -1.86 -8.05 -9.86
N THR A 4 -1.72 -8.26 -8.57
CA THR A 4 -2.68 -8.99 -7.74
C THR A 4 -3.32 -8.02 -6.75
N PHE A 5 -4.65 -7.91 -6.75
CA PHE A 5 -5.38 -7.17 -5.74
C PHE A 5 -5.40 -7.97 -4.43
N LEU A 6 -4.70 -7.48 -3.44
CA LEU A 6 -4.65 -8.08 -2.11
C LEU A 6 -5.90 -7.71 -1.28
N GLY A 7 -6.46 -6.54 -1.55
CA GLY A 7 -7.69 -6.08 -0.99
C GLY A 7 -8.28 -4.91 -1.78
N THR A 8 -9.60 -4.81 -1.78
CA THR A 8 -10.39 -3.78 -2.46
C THR A 8 -11.49 -3.22 -1.56
N GLY A 9 -11.41 -3.49 -0.27
CA GLY A 9 -12.33 -2.96 0.73
C GLY A 9 -12.01 -1.51 1.10
N THR A 10 -12.89 -0.93 1.92
CA THR A 10 -12.67 0.40 2.49
C THR A 10 -11.66 0.34 3.64
N SER A 11 -11.44 1.47 4.32
CA SER A 11 -10.63 1.54 5.54
C SER A 11 -11.06 0.54 6.65
N GLN A 12 -12.30 0.10 6.64
CA GLN A 12 -12.83 -0.89 7.59
C GLN A 12 -12.90 -2.32 7.02
N GLY A 13 -12.57 -2.49 5.74
CA GLY A 13 -12.83 -3.74 5.01
C GLY A 13 -14.32 -3.97 4.76
N VAL A 14 -14.66 -5.10 4.16
CA VAL A 14 -16.05 -5.57 3.98
C VAL A 14 -16.10 -7.05 4.38
N PRO A 15 -16.97 -7.47 5.31
CA PRO A 15 -17.98 -6.70 6.05
C PRO A 15 -17.39 -5.73 7.07
N ILE A 16 -18.13 -4.66 7.35
CA ILE A 16 -17.83 -3.71 8.39
C ILE A 16 -18.34 -4.28 9.73
N ILE A 17 -17.57 -4.10 10.80
CA ILE A 17 -17.95 -4.54 12.15
C ILE A 17 -19.34 -3.98 12.53
N ALA A 18 -20.21 -4.86 13.02
CA ALA A 18 -21.57 -4.57 13.42
C ALA A 18 -22.52 -4.07 12.31
N CYS A 19 -22.11 -4.03 11.05
CA CYS A 19 -22.97 -3.68 9.93
C CYS A 19 -23.81 -4.88 9.49
N GLN A 20 -25.13 -4.68 9.35
CA GLN A 20 -26.11 -5.69 8.94
C GLN A 20 -26.72 -5.40 7.58
N CYS A 21 -26.11 -4.54 6.75
CA CYS A 21 -26.59 -4.28 5.40
C CYS A 21 -26.46 -5.54 4.53
N GLU A 22 -27.15 -5.55 3.40
CA GLU A 22 -27.20 -6.66 2.45
C GLU A 22 -25.78 -7.17 2.08
N VAL A 23 -24.85 -6.27 1.76
CA VAL A 23 -23.47 -6.61 1.38
C VAL A 23 -22.70 -7.19 2.56
N CYS A 24 -22.77 -6.58 3.75
CA CYS A 24 -22.03 -7.06 4.93
C CYS A 24 -22.57 -8.40 5.44
N SER A 25 -23.86 -8.67 5.28
CA SER A 25 -24.52 -9.92 5.66
C SER A 25 -24.46 -11.00 4.56
N SER A 26 -24.00 -10.64 3.36
CA SER A 26 -23.89 -11.55 2.22
C SER A 26 -22.99 -12.74 2.53
N LEU A 27 -23.33 -13.93 2.02
CA LEU A 27 -22.47 -15.12 2.07
C LEU A 27 -21.56 -15.23 0.83
N ASP A 28 -21.72 -14.35 -0.16
CA ASP A 28 -20.88 -14.34 -1.36
C ASP A 28 -19.43 -13.97 -0.99
N PRO A 29 -18.42 -14.80 -1.34
CA PRO A 29 -17.01 -14.48 -1.08
C PRO A 29 -16.55 -13.16 -1.70
N ARG A 30 -17.18 -12.70 -2.79
CA ARG A 30 -16.85 -11.42 -3.45
C ARG A 30 -17.19 -10.20 -2.59
N ASP A 31 -18.09 -10.37 -1.61
CA ASP A 31 -18.45 -9.36 -0.62
C ASP A 31 -17.55 -9.41 0.63
N LYS A 32 -16.54 -10.28 0.65
CA LYS A 32 -15.54 -10.38 1.72
C LYS A 32 -14.23 -9.76 1.24
N ARG A 33 -14.10 -8.44 1.37
CA ARG A 33 -12.99 -7.68 0.81
C ARG A 33 -12.10 -7.11 1.92
N LEU A 34 -10.83 -7.51 1.91
CA LEU A 34 -9.80 -6.97 2.77
C LEU A 34 -9.49 -5.52 2.38
N ARG A 35 -8.85 -4.77 3.25
CA ARG A 35 -8.45 -3.37 3.04
C ARG A 35 -7.53 -3.22 1.84
N SER A 36 -7.58 -2.06 1.22
CA SER A 36 -6.88 -1.77 -0.04
C SER A 36 -5.39 -2.04 0.05
N SER A 37 -4.90 -2.89 -0.84
CA SER A 37 -3.48 -3.16 -1.07
C SER A 37 -3.32 -3.94 -2.37
N ILE A 38 -2.17 -3.84 -3.03
CA ILE A 38 -1.82 -4.60 -4.22
C ILE A 38 -0.41 -5.18 -4.12
N LEU A 39 -0.22 -6.30 -4.81
CA LEU A 39 1.09 -6.88 -5.10
C LEU A 39 1.39 -6.73 -6.59
N ILE A 40 2.55 -6.19 -6.91
CA ILE A 40 3.08 -6.07 -8.27
C ILE A 40 4.26 -7.01 -8.38
N GLU A 41 4.21 -7.92 -9.35
CA GLU A 41 5.22 -8.94 -9.61
C GLU A 41 5.78 -8.75 -11.02
N THR A 42 7.09 -8.66 -11.12
CA THR A 42 7.85 -8.73 -12.38
C THR A 42 8.80 -9.93 -12.33
N ASP A 43 9.61 -10.10 -13.36
CA ASP A 43 10.56 -11.23 -13.39
C ASP A 43 11.61 -11.14 -12.27
N ASN A 44 11.94 -9.91 -11.81
CA ASN A 44 13.02 -9.67 -10.86
C ASN A 44 12.58 -8.98 -9.56
N THR A 45 11.38 -8.39 -9.50
CA THR A 45 11.00 -7.50 -8.41
C THR A 45 9.54 -7.68 -8.02
N ASN A 46 9.29 -7.88 -6.72
CA ASN A 46 7.98 -7.97 -6.11
C ASN A 46 7.77 -6.77 -5.17
N ILE A 47 6.77 -5.95 -5.46
CA ILE A 47 6.45 -4.75 -4.70
C ILE A 47 5.06 -4.89 -4.09
N VAL A 48 4.92 -4.60 -2.80
CA VAL A 48 3.60 -4.43 -2.17
C VAL A 48 3.35 -2.94 -1.96
N ILE A 49 2.15 -2.49 -2.33
CA ILE A 49 1.69 -1.13 -1.99
C ILE A 49 0.73 -1.25 -0.83
N ASP A 50 1.11 -0.61 0.28
CA ASP A 50 0.46 -0.57 1.59
C ASP A 50 0.41 -1.91 2.34
N THR A 51 0.68 -1.83 3.64
CA THR A 51 0.63 -2.95 4.59
C THR A 51 -0.40 -2.67 5.68
N GLY A 52 -1.67 -2.66 5.30
CA GLY A 52 -2.78 -2.48 6.24
C GLY A 52 -2.90 -3.62 7.26
N PRO A 53 -3.88 -3.58 8.19
CA PRO A 53 -4.06 -4.60 9.23
C PRO A 53 -4.25 -6.01 8.68
N ASP A 54 -4.65 -6.13 7.42
CA ASP A 54 -4.90 -7.42 6.75
C ASP A 54 -3.66 -7.98 6.06
N PHE A 55 -2.51 -7.30 6.11
CA PHE A 55 -1.29 -7.64 5.36
C PHE A 55 -0.88 -9.10 5.55
N ARG A 56 -0.82 -9.59 6.79
CA ARG A 56 -0.49 -10.98 7.06
C ARG A 56 -1.45 -11.96 6.36
N GLN A 57 -2.76 -11.71 6.43
CA GLN A 57 -3.76 -12.54 5.80
C GLN A 57 -3.65 -12.48 4.26
N GLN A 58 -3.38 -11.30 3.71
CA GLN A 58 -3.17 -11.09 2.29
C GLN A 58 -1.96 -11.89 1.77
N MET A 59 -0.82 -11.83 2.46
CA MET A 59 0.39 -12.58 2.09
C MET A 59 0.18 -14.09 2.16
N LEU A 60 -0.50 -14.59 3.18
CA LEU A 60 -0.80 -16.01 3.33
C LEU A 60 -1.79 -16.51 2.28
N ARG A 61 -2.85 -15.75 1.98
CA ARG A 61 -3.85 -16.11 0.98
C ARG A 61 -3.25 -16.27 -0.42
N GLU A 62 -2.37 -15.34 -0.80
CA GLU A 62 -1.72 -15.34 -2.12
C GLU A 62 -0.42 -16.17 -2.12
N ASN A 63 -0.07 -16.82 -1.00
CA ASN A 63 1.16 -17.62 -0.85
C ASN A 63 2.41 -16.84 -1.27
N VAL A 64 2.49 -15.55 -0.91
CA VAL A 64 3.61 -14.68 -1.29
C VAL A 64 4.89 -15.13 -0.58
N GLN A 65 5.90 -15.49 -1.35
CA GLN A 65 7.13 -16.05 -0.82
C GLN A 65 8.27 -15.04 -0.69
N LYS A 66 8.18 -13.92 -1.41
CA LYS A 66 9.19 -12.87 -1.45
C LYS A 66 8.54 -11.52 -1.72
N VAL A 67 8.97 -10.51 -0.99
CA VAL A 67 8.70 -9.10 -1.26
C VAL A 67 10.05 -8.39 -1.25
N ASP A 68 10.34 -7.62 -2.29
CA ASP A 68 11.58 -6.87 -2.43
C ASP A 68 11.45 -5.45 -1.89
N ALA A 69 10.26 -4.86 -2.03
CA ALA A 69 10.01 -3.52 -1.55
C ALA A 69 8.55 -3.29 -1.12
N ILE A 70 8.37 -2.36 -0.20
CA ILE A 70 7.08 -1.84 0.21
C ILE A 70 7.00 -0.35 -0.13
N LEU A 71 5.92 0.05 -0.79
CA LEU A 71 5.57 1.43 -1.05
C LEU A 71 4.39 1.82 -0.17
N PHE A 72 4.46 2.97 0.48
CA PHE A 72 3.32 3.52 1.21
C PHE A 72 2.67 4.67 0.47
N THR A 73 1.35 4.63 0.34
CA THR A 73 0.56 5.73 -0.22
C THR A 73 0.41 6.87 0.79
N HIS A 74 0.06 6.55 2.04
CA HIS A 74 -0.08 7.50 3.13
C HIS A 74 -0.08 6.82 4.51
N GLY A 75 -0.15 7.62 5.59
CA GLY A 75 0.06 7.15 6.96
C GLY A 75 -1.17 6.68 7.73
N HIS A 76 -2.35 6.54 7.12
CA HIS A 76 -3.51 6.02 7.83
C HIS A 76 -3.35 4.56 8.24
N LYS A 77 -4.01 4.15 9.32
CA LYS A 77 -3.82 2.82 9.92
C LYS A 77 -4.26 1.67 9.03
N ASP A 78 -5.24 1.88 8.20
CA ASP A 78 -5.70 0.89 7.21
C ASP A 78 -4.68 0.63 6.11
N HIS A 79 -3.63 1.48 5.98
CA HIS A 79 -2.51 1.32 5.06
C HIS A 79 -1.20 0.92 5.74
N THR A 80 -1.05 1.15 7.06
CA THR A 80 0.24 0.99 7.75
C THR A 80 0.24 -0.04 8.88
N ALA A 81 -0.92 -0.37 9.48
CA ALA A 81 -0.95 -1.06 10.78
C ALA A 81 -0.45 -2.53 10.75
N GLY A 82 -0.34 -3.16 9.59
CA GLY A 82 0.24 -4.51 9.43
C GLY A 82 1.75 -4.52 9.15
N PHE A 83 2.40 -3.37 9.21
CA PHE A 83 3.83 -3.23 8.88
C PHE A 83 4.75 -4.14 9.69
N ASP A 84 4.42 -4.43 10.95
CA ASP A 84 5.23 -5.32 11.78
C ASP A 84 5.40 -6.73 11.19
N ASP A 85 4.45 -7.20 10.40
CA ASP A 85 4.48 -8.54 9.81
C ASP A 85 5.50 -8.71 8.66
N ILE A 86 6.18 -7.63 8.22
CA ILE A 86 7.30 -7.71 7.25
C ILE A 86 8.44 -8.57 7.80
N ARG A 87 8.57 -8.69 9.12
CA ARG A 87 9.57 -9.52 9.79
C ARG A 87 9.54 -10.98 9.35
N GLY A 88 8.38 -11.49 8.88
CA GLY A 88 8.29 -12.83 8.30
C GLY A 88 9.17 -12.99 7.06
N PHE A 89 9.27 -11.97 6.22
CA PHE A 89 10.17 -11.93 5.05
C PHE A 89 11.63 -11.77 5.49
N ASN A 90 11.92 -10.88 6.48
CA ASN A 90 13.28 -10.74 7.03
C ASN A 90 13.81 -12.07 7.58
N TRP A 91 12.96 -12.84 8.25
CA TRP A 91 13.32 -14.15 8.80
C TRP A 91 13.75 -15.13 7.71
N LYS A 92 13.07 -15.10 6.56
CA LYS A 92 13.33 -15.98 5.43
C LYS A 92 14.54 -15.53 4.62
N SER A 93 14.63 -14.25 4.25
CA SER A 93 15.71 -13.70 3.42
C SER A 93 16.99 -13.43 4.20
N LYS A 94 16.90 -13.14 5.49
CA LYS A 94 17.97 -12.60 6.36
C LYS A 94 18.40 -11.17 5.97
N GLU A 95 17.60 -10.49 5.19
CA GLU A 95 17.86 -9.15 4.66
C GLU A 95 16.87 -8.12 5.22
N ALA A 96 17.26 -6.86 5.18
CA ALA A 96 16.37 -5.75 5.50
C ALA A 96 15.37 -5.54 4.36
N MET A 97 14.12 -5.20 4.70
CA MET A 97 13.08 -4.83 3.75
C MET A 97 13.27 -3.38 3.28
N ASP A 98 13.34 -3.14 1.98
CA ASP A 98 13.32 -1.80 1.45
C ASP A 98 11.90 -1.20 1.52
N VAL A 99 11.79 -0.04 2.18
CA VAL A 99 10.53 0.65 2.45
C VAL A 99 10.61 2.06 1.91
N TYR A 100 9.65 2.43 1.07
CA TYR A 100 9.58 3.73 0.42
C TYR A 100 8.37 4.50 0.94
N ALA A 101 8.60 5.67 1.49
CA ALA A 101 7.57 6.49 2.13
C ALA A 101 7.90 7.98 1.99
N ASN A 102 6.88 8.84 1.98
CA ASN A 102 7.12 10.27 2.10
C ASN A 102 7.45 10.65 3.56
N GLU A 103 7.86 11.90 3.80
CA GLU A 103 8.27 12.40 5.12
C GLU A 103 7.17 12.27 6.19
N ASP A 104 5.90 12.36 5.81
CA ASP A 104 4.79 12.25 6.77
C ASP A 104 4.51 10.79 7.16
N VAL A 105 4.59 9.87 6.19
CA VAL A 105 4.52 8.43 6.48
C VAL A 105 5.73 7.96 7.28
N GLU A 106 6.94 8.47 7.00
CA GLU A 106 8.13 8.21 7.81
C GLU A 106 7.89 8.52 9.29
N LYS A 107 7.32 9.72 9.59
CA LYS A 107 6.99 10.11 10.96
C LYS A 107 6.01 9.15 11.62
N VAL A 108 4.97 8.73 10.87
CA VAL A 108 3.97 7.75 11.35
C VAL A 108 4.63 6.42 11.65
N LEU A 109 5.43 5.88 10.74
CA LEU A 109 6.10 4.59 10.93
C LEU A 109 7.06 4.63 12.13
N LYS A 110 7.86 5.69 12.26
CA LYS A 110 8.78 5.87 13.39
C LYS A 110 8.07 5.99 14.73
N ASN A 111 6.91 6.63 14.76
CA ASN A 111 6.11 6.75 15.97
C ASN A 111 5.45 5.41 16.36
N ASP A 112 4.81 4.76 15.41
CA ASP A 112 4.00 3.56 15.67
C ASP A 112 4.86 2.30 15.89
N PHE A 113 5.98 2.21 15.18
CA PHE A 113 6.89 1.07 15.20
C PHE A 113 8.29 1.49 15.68
N HIS A 114 8.37 2.41 16.66
CA HIS A 114 9.61 2.98 17.17
C HIS A 114 10.69 1.94 17.47
N TYR A 115 10.30 0.74 17.93
CA TYR A 115 11.21 -0.36 18.22
C TYR A 115 11.96 -0.89 16.99
N ALA A 116 11.34 -0.78 15.78
CA ALA A 116 11.97 -1.18 14.52
C ALA A 116 13.05 -0.16 14.06
N PHE A 117 13.00 1.07 14.60
CA PHE A 117 13.94 2.16 14.29
C PHE A 117 14.94 2.45 15.42
N ALA A 118 14.84 1.76 16.55
CA ALA A 118 15.74 1.94 17.67
C ALA A 118 17.19 1.57 17.30
N GLU A 119 18.18 2.27 17.88
CA GLU A 119 19.60 1.93 17.72
C GLU A 119 19.89 0.52 18.26
N ASN A 120 19.36 0.21 19.45
CA ASN A 120 19.47 -1.10 20.09
C ASN A 120 18.17 -1.88 19.87
N LYS A 121 18.10 -2.62 18.77
CA LYS A 121 16.92 -3.39 18.40
C LYS A 121 16.82 -4.69 19.20
N TYR A 122 15.62 -5.00 19.68
CA TYR A 122 15.33 -6.32 20.21
C TYR A 122 15.34 -7.38 19.08
N PRO A 123 15.89 -8.58 19.30
CA PRO A 123 15.89 -9.63 18.30
C PRO A 123 14.45 -9.99 17.85
N GLY A 124 14.23 -10.02 16.52
CA GLY A 124 12.94 -10.39 15.93
C GLY A 124 12.00 -9.23 15.61
N VAL A 125 12.41 -7.99 15.84
CA VAL A 125 11.70 -6.81 15.30
C VAL A 125 11.90 -6.69 13.80
N PRO A 126 11.03 -5.95 13.08
CA PRO A 126 11.24 -5.67 11.66
C PRO A 126 12.61 -5.07 11.37
N ASN A 127 13.27 -5.62 10.36
CA ASN A 127 14.50 -5.07 9.82
C ASN A 127 14.23 -4.41 8.48
N LEU A 128 14.54 -3.12 8.35
CA LEU A 128 14.17 -2.33 7.18
C LEU A 128 15.20 -1.26 6.83
N ASN A 129 15.24 -0.90 5.55
CA ASN A 129 15.89 0.29 5.02
C ASN A 129 14.78 1.26 4.61
N LEU A 130 14.67 2.40 5.29
CA LEU A 130 13.68 3.41 4.95
C LEU A 130 14.25 4.41 3.95
N HIS A 131 13.60 4.50 2.79
CA HIS A 131 13.90 5.44 1.72
C HIS A 131 12.83 6.53 1.71
N VAL A 132 13.20 7.75 2.08
CA VAL A 132 12.28 8.88 2.03
C VAL A 132 12.18 9.38 0.60
N ILE A 133 10.99 9.27 0.03
CA ILE A 133 10.70 9.67 -1.35
C ILE A 133 9.96 11.00 -1.40
N ARG A 134 10.13 11.70 -2.51
CA ARG A 134 9.41 12.92 -2.87
C ARG A 134 8.67 12.70 -4.19
N ASN A 135 7.96 13.73 -4.64
CA ASN A 135 7.17 13.67 -5.87
C ASN A 135 8.05 13.70 -7.16
N GLY A 136 9.03 12.81 -7.24
CA GLY A 136 9.93 12.59 -8.36
C GLY A 136 10.15 11.11 -8.61
N THR A 137 10.39 10.71 -9.86
CA THR A 137 10.65 9.31 -10.23
C THR A 137 11.89 8.78 -9.52
N PHE A 138 11.79 7.57 -8.98
CA PHE A 138 12.88 6.83 -8.35
C PHE A 138 12.92 5.39 -8.86
N LYS A 139 13.97 4.65 -8.49
CA LYS A 139 14.13 3.25 -8.91
C LYS A 139 13.96 2.29 -7.74
N ILE A 140 13.31 1.16 -8.04
CA ILE A 140 13.36 -0.04 -7.23
C ILE A 140 13.90 -1.15 -8.12
N ASN A 141 15.11 -1.60 -7.87
CA ASN A 141 15.84 -2.49 -8.77
C ASN A 141 15.89 -1.91 -10.20
N ASP A 142 15.30 -2.62 -11.16
CA ASP A 142 15.22 -2.23 -12.57
C ASP A 142 13.96 -1.42 -12.93
N LEU A 143 13.06 -1.20 -11.98
CA LEU A 143 11.78 -0.54 -12.21
C LEU A 143 11.85 0.96 -11.90
N ASP A 144 11.40 1.77 -12.84
CA ASP A 144 11.11 3.19 -12.60
C ASP A 144 9.72 3.31 -11.94
N VAL A 145 9.70 3.93 -10.76
CA VAL A 145 8.48 4.19 -9.98
C VAL A 145 8.24 5.70 -9.96
N MET A 146 7.11 6.12 -10.47
CA MET A 146 6.71 7.52 -10.51
C MET A 146 5.59 7.79 -9.51
N PRO A 147 5.84 8.56 -8.45
CA PRO A 147 4.80 9.01 -7.55
C PRO A 147 3.84 9.97 -8.27
N ILE A 148 2.57 9.84 -7.95
CA ILE A 148 1.48 10.73 -8.40
C ILE A 148 0.86 11.31 -7.15
N GLU A 149 1.08 12.60 -6.91
CA GLU A 149 0.51 13.25 -5.73
C GLU A 149 -0.96 13.55 -5.94
N VAL A 150 -1.79 13.04 -5.05
CA VAL A 150 -3.24 13.22 -5.07
C VAL A 150 -3.72 13.68 -3.71
N MET A 151 -4.93 14.22 -3.64
CA MET A 151 -5.48 14.69 -2.37
C MET A 151 -6.47 13.68 -1.81
N HIS A 152 -6.28 13.34 -0.54
CA HIS A 152 -7.23 12.63 0.29
C HIS A 152 -7.82 13.63 1.29
N TYR A 153 -8.96 14.21 0.96
CA TYR A 153 -9.51 15.41 1.59
C TYR A 153 -8.49 16.57 1.54
N LYS A 154 -7.79 16.87 2.64
CA LYS A 154 -6.74 17.89 2.73
C LYS A 154 -5.33 17.31 2.85
N LEU A 155 -5.20 15.99 2.88
CA LEU A 155 -3.94 15.30 3.02
C LEU A 155 -3.37 14.97 1.64
N PRO A 156 -2.16 15.43 1.29
CA PRO A 156 -1.48 14.94 0.10
C PRO A 156 -1.03 13.49 0.33
N VAL A 157 -1.35 12.62 -0.61
CA VAL A 157 -1.02 11.19 -0.58
C VAL A 157 -0.44 10.77 -1.92
N PHE A 158 0.27 9.64 -1.98
CA PHE A 158 0.84 9.15 -3.23
C PHE A 158 0.03 7.99 -3.82
N GLY A 159 -0.30 8.12 -5.12
CA GLY A 159 -0.43 6.99 -6.00
C GLY A 159 0.90 6.70 -6.68
N TYR A 160 0.98 5.60 -7.43
CA TYR A 160 2.21 5.18 -8.10
C TYR A 160 1.94 4.73 -9.52
N ARG A 161 2.82 5.14 -10.45
CA ARG A 161 2.89 4.58 -11.78
C ARG A 161 4.17 3.78 -11.96
N ILE A 162 4.03 2.56 -12.50
CA ILE A 162 5.12 1.65 -12.85
C ILE A 162 4.89 1.18 -14.28
N GLY A 163 5.69 1.67 -15.20
CA GLY A 163 5.49 1.43 -16.63
C GLY A 163 4.15 1.95 -17.14
N ASP A 164 3.29 1.06 -17.63
CA ASP A 164 1.95 1.37 -18.16
C ASP A 164 0.80 1.07 -17.17
N PHE A 165 1.13 0.76 -15.92
CA PHE A 165 0.19 0.55 -14.83
C PHE A 165 0.24 1.70 -13.82
N SER A 166 -0.91 2.20 -13.39
CA SER A 166 -1.04 3.21 -12.33
C SER A 166 -2.04 2.79 -11.28
N TYR A 167 -1.69 2.97 -10.02
CA TYR A 167 -2.52 2.68 -8.85
C TYR A 167 -2.71 3.94 -8.00
N ILE A 168 -3.95 4.31 -7.77
CA ILE A 168 -4.36 5.45 -6.95
C ILE A 168 -5.48 4.99 -6.03
N THR A 169 -5.30 5.16 -4.73
CA THR A 169 -6.34 4.91 -3.71
C THR A 169 -6.57 6.16 -2.88
N ASP A 170 -7.73 6.26 -2.25
CA ASP A 170 -8.14 7.32 -1.32
C ASP A 170 -8.06 8.75 -1.87
N ALA A 171 -8.10 8.88 -3.19
CA ALA A 171 -8.06 10.18 -3.86
C ALA A 171 -9.47 10.76 -4.04
N ASN A 172 -9.64 12.03 -3.67
CA ASN A 172 -10.81 12.83 -4.02
C ASN A 172 -10.49 13.94 -5.03
N PHE A 173 -9.19 14.21 -5.25
CA PHE A 173 -8.76 15.20 -6.24
C PHE A 173 -7.38 14.86 -6.80
N ILE A 174 -7.20 15.07 -8.11
CA ILE A 174 -5.94 14.94 -8.83
C ILE A 174 -5.75 16.22 -9.64
N SER A 175 -4.65 16.94 -9.42
CA SER A 175 -4.36 18.17 -10.17
C SER A 175 -4.07 17.88 -11.63
N ASP A 176 -4.21 18.87 -12.50
CA ASP A 176 -3.93 18.68 -13.93
C ASP A 176 -2.45 18.35 -14.18
N THR A 177 -1.55 18.91 -13.42
CA THR A 177 -0.12 18.56 -13.46
C THR A 177 0.11 17.07 -13.13
N GLU A 178 -0.56 16.54 -12.13
CA GLU A 178 -0.44 15.13 -11.76
C GLU A 178 -1.14 14.21 -12.76
N LYS A 179 -2.24 14.66 -13.39
CA LYS A 179 -2.89 13.92 -14.49
C LYS A 179 -1.97 13.75 -15.70
N GLU A 180 -1.05 14.70 -15.96
CA GLU A 180 -0.05 14.54 -17.02
C GLU A 180 0.84 13.32 -16.82
N LYS A 181 1.16 12.96 -15.57
CA LYS A 181 1.93 11.77 -15.24
C LYS A 181 1.19 10.46 -15.55
N LEU A 182 -0.13 10.51 -15.69
CA LEU A 182 -0.94 9.36 -16.08
C LEU A 182 -0.93 9.10 -17.59
N LYS A 183 -0.42 10.02 -18.41
CA LYS A 183 -0.33 9.84 -19.86
C LYS A 183 0.55 8.63 -20.20
N GLY A 184 0.03 7.73 -21.04
CA GLY A 184 0.67 6.45 -21.36
C GLY A 184 0.36 5.31 -20.39
N THR A 185 -0.46 5.55 -19.36
CA THR A 185 -1.04 4.47 -18.54
C THR A 185 -2.02 3.68 -19.40
N ARG A 186 -1.84 2.37 -19.47
CA ARG A 186 -2.77 1.44 -20.11
C ARG A 186 -3.81 0.90 -19.12
N ILE A 187 -3.42 0.72 -17.86
CA ILE A 187 -4.31 0.27 -16.79
C ILE A 187 -4.21 1.26 -15.64
N LEU A 188 -5.31 1.95 -15.37
CA LEU A 188 -5.47 2.82 -14.21
C LEU A 188 -6.40 2.16 -13.19
N VAL A 189 -5.91 1.95 -11.98
CA VAL A 189 -6.72 1.60 -10.81
C VAL A 189 -6.97 2.87 -10.02
N LEU A 190 -8.24 3.19 -9.83
CA LEU A 190 -8.68 4.37 -9.09
C LEU A 190 -9.77 3.97 -8.10
N ASN A 191 -9.77 4.56 -6.92
CA ASN A 191 -10.82 4.32 -5.93
C ASN A 191 -12.19 4.77 -6.45
N ALA A 192 -13.22 3.97 -6.14
CA ALA A 192 -14.63 4.26 -6.44
C ALA A 192 -15.48 3.78 -5.26
N LEU A 193 -15.40 4.51 -4.15
CA LEU A 193 -15.93 4.08 -2.87
C LEU A 193 -17.44 3.86 -2.88
N ARG A 194 -18.20 4.82 -3.42
CA ARG A 194 -19.67 4.76 -3.48
C ARG A 194 -20.22 5.77 -4.48
N LYS A 195 -21.52 5.58 -4.85
CA LYS A 195 -22.22 6.46 -5.80
C LYS A 195 -22.65 7.79 -5.18
N THR A 196 -22.80 7.85 -3.86
CA THR A 196 -23.14 9.08 -3.15
C THR A 196 -21.89 9.86 -2.78
N GLU A 197 -22.01 11.17 -2.64
CA GLU A 197 -20.90 12.05 -2.26
C GLU A 197 -20.18 11.57 -0.99
N HIS A 198 -18.87 11.69 -0.99
CA HIS A 198 -18.00 11.36 0.12
C HIS A 198 -16.82 12.34 0.15
N ILE A 199 -16.28 12.59 1.32
CA ILE A 199 -15.20 13.57 1.52
C ILE A 199 -13.81 13.06 1.08
N SER A 200 -13.69 11.76 0.82
CA SER A 200 -12.46 11.11 0.34
C SER A 200 -12.72 10.28 -0.88
#